data_88cd5a223fb5afd5994c08eed9f9f4e3
#
_entry.id   88cd5a223fb5afd5994c08eed9f9f4e3
#
_cell.length_a   1.000
_cell.length_b   1.000
_cell.length_c   1.000
_cell.angle_alpha   90.00
_cell.angle_beta   90.00
_cell.angle_gamma   90.00
#
_symmetry.space_group_name_H-M   'P 1'
#
loop_
_entity.id
_entity.type
_entity.pdbx_description
1 polymer ?
#
loop_
_entity_poly.entity_id
_entity_poly.type
_entity_poly.pdbx_seq_one_letter_code
_entity_poly.pdbx_strand_id
1 'polypeptide(L)'
;VWTGVAKVMRDRGVDDLAFVQHEAAQGELFAFGISEAGNDLVLFGSDTDAAPDPDGGYRFTGTKIFTSLAPVWTRMGLHGLDTTSPDGPWMVYAFIDRPEAGAGDAASIVTRDDWNTVGMRGTQSRTTELHAAYAPANRVARRVAPGPNPDPIVFGIFSVFEILLAAVYDGIGARALELAVATVQKRRSKQSGTTYSQDPDIRWRIADAALAHDAIAPQIQSLARDVDGLVDHGARWFSLLSGVKVRSTETARKVVDDAIRVSGGSSYFASNELSRLYRDVLAGIFHPSDDESAHATMAAALLGPVATPTDKPA
;
A
#
# COMPACT_ATOMS: atom_id res chain seq x y z
N VAL A 1 4.95 -4.11 6.01
CA VAL A 1 4.35 -2.85 6.48
C VAL A 1 4.51 -2.75 8.00
N TRP A 2 3.87 -3.59 8.81
CA TRP A 2 3.81 -3.43 10.26
C TRP A 2 5.17 -3.34 10.98
N THR A 3 6.19 -4.07 10.54
CA THR A 3 7.55 -3.97 11.09
C THR A 3 8.18 -2.59 10.85
N GLY A 4 7.88 -1.98 9.70
CA GLY A 4 8.29 -0.61 9.40
C GLY A 4 7.51 0.41 10.24
N VAL A 5 6.20 0.21 10.41
CA VAL A 5 5.37 1.05 11.30
C VAL A 5 5.90 1.02 12.72
N ALA A 6 6.21 -0.17 13.24
CA ALA A 6 6.81 -0.33 14.57
C ALA A 6 8.13 0.45 14.72
N LYS A 7 8.98 0.42 13.67
CA LYS A 7 10.22 1.24 13.66
C LYS A 7 9.90 2.74 13.70
N VAL A 8 9.02 3.20 12.83
CA VAL A 8 8.66 4.63 12.75
C VAL A 8 8.06 5.15 14.05
N MET A 9 7.23 4.35 14.73
CA MET A 9 6.67 4.70 16.03
C MET A 9 7.75 4.76 17.11
N ARG A 10 8.62 3.73 17.20
CA ARG A 10 9.70 3.67 18.16
C ARG A 10 10.66 4.86 18.02
N ASP A 11 11.04 5.21 16.80
CA ASP A 11 11.92 6.34 16.54
C ASP A 11 11.28 7.69 16.97
N ARG A 12 9.95 7.71 17.15
CA ARG A 12 9.16 8.84 17.70
C ARG A 12 8.80 8.66 19.18
N GLY A 13 9.45 7.73 19.87
CA GLY A 13 9.29 7.52 21.31
C GLY A 13 8.06 6.70 21.72
N VAL A 14 7.42 5.97 20.77
CA VAL A 14 6.24 5.13 21.03
C VAL A 14 6.55 3.68 20.71
N ASP A 15 6.58 2.82 21.71
CA ASP A 15 7.02 1.42 21.58
C ASP A 15 5.87 0.39 21.61
N ASP A 16 4.65 0.84 21.40
CA ASP A 16 3.43 0.02 21.48
C ASP A 16 3.42 -1.16 20.49
N LEU A 17 4.25 -1.11 19.44
CA LEU A 17 4.40 -2.16 18.42
C LEU A 17 5.71 -2.95 18.52
N ALA A 18 6.44 -2.92 19.65
CA ALA A 18 7.68 -3.67 19.80
C ALA A 18 7.50 -5.18 19.58
N PHE A 19 6.36 -5.74 20.02
CA PHE A 19 6.02 -7.14 19.83
C PHE A 19 5.96 -7.55 18.34
N VAL A 20 5.55 -6.65 17.44
CA VAL A 20 5.49 -6.92 16.00
C VAL A 20 6.86 -7.26 15.42
N GLN A 21 7.88 -6.50 15.80
CA GLN A 21 9.25 -6.76 15.33
C GLN A 21 9.80 -8.07 15.94
N HIS A 22 9.51 -8.31 17.20
CA HIS A 22 9.94 -9.53 17.90
C HIS A 22 9.32 -10.78 17.27
N GLU A 23 7.99 -10.80 17.07
CA GLU A 23 7.27 -11.93 16.49
C GLU A 23 7.60 -12.14 15.01
N ALA A 24 7.75 -11.07 14.23
CA ALA A 24 8.21 -11.17 12.84
C ALA A 24 9.59 -11.82 12.73
N ALA A 25 10.52 -11.53 13.69
CA ALA A 25 11.82 -12.18 13.76
C ALA A 25 11.73 -13.68 14.12
N GLN A 26 10.63 -14.11 14.75
CA GLN A 26 10.33 -15.51 15.05
C GLN A 26 9.58 -16.22 13.92
N GLY A 27 9.27 -15.54 12.82
CA GLY A 27 8.63 -16.10 11.64
C GLY A 27 7.13 -15.85 11.53
N GLU A 28 6.53 -15.05 12.43
CA GLU A 28 5.12 -14.69 12.31
C GLU A 28 4.88 -13.78 11.09
N LEU A 29 3.78 -14.04 10.38
CA LEU A 29 3.40 -13.35 9.16
C LEU A 29 2.25 -12.37 9.44
N PHE A 30 2.51 -11.10 9.25
CA PHE A 30 1.55 -10.03 9.55
C PHE A 30 0.78 -9.61 8.29
N ALA A 31 -0.54 -9.85 8.27
CA ALA A 31 -1.43 -9.25 7.30
C ALA A 31 -1.76 -7.78 7.64
N PHE A 32 -2.15 -7.02 6.62
CA PHE A 32 -2.53 -5.62 6.74
C PHE A 32 -4.02 -5.47 6.43
N GLY A 33 -4.84 -5.45 7.48
CA GLY A 33 -6.31 -5.42 7.43
C GLY A 33 -6.87 -4.02 7.67
N ILE A 34 -6.49 -3.05 6.84
CA ILE A 34 -6.92 -1.64 6.99
C ILE A 34 -8.03 -1.30 6.01
N SER A 35 -7.92 -1.69 4.74
CA SER A 35 -8.85 -1.26 3.68
C SER A 35 -10.25 -1.84 3.87
N GLU A 36 -11.27 -1.02 3.58
CA GLU A 36 -12.69 -1.37 3.63
C GLU A 36 -13.37 -0.91 2.35
N ALA A 37 -14.40 -1.63 1.89
CA ALA A 37 -15.10 -1.29 0.66
C ALA A 37 -15.95 -0.01 0.86
N GLY A 38 -15.71 1.01 0.02
CA GLY A 38 -16.45 2.28 0.09
C GLY A 38 -16.02 3.22 1.20
N ASN A 39 -15.02 2.85 2.02
CA ASN A 39 -14.48 3.73 3.05
C ASN A 39 -13.32 4.57 2.46
N ASP A 40 -13.61 5.79 2.07
CA ASP A 40 -12.65 6.77 1.58
C ASP A 40 -11.89 7.52 2.70
N LEU A 41 -12.32 7.36 3.97
CA LEU A 41 -11.61 7.89 5.14
C LEU A 41 -10.33 7.13 5.48
N VAL A 42 -10.22 5.89 5.06
CA VAL A 42 -9.07 4.97 5.18
C VAL A 42 -8.53 4.89 6.62
N LEU A 43 -7.61 5.77 7.04
CA LEU A 43 -7.02 5.79 8.38
C LEU A 43 -7.78 6.67 9.38
N PHE A 44 -8.71 7.49 8.92
CA PHE A 44 -9.39 8.50 9.72
C PHE A 44 -10.79 8.09 10.16
N GLY A 45 -11.28 6.96 9.67
CA GLY A 45 -12.57 6.36 10.02
C GLY A 45 -12.58 4.88 9.68
N SER A 46 -13.58 4.14 10.16
CA SER A 46 -13.74 2.71 9.88
C SER A 46 -15.22 2.33 9.92
N ASP A 47 -15.62 1.46 8.98
CA ASP A 47 -16.92 0.79 8.96
C ASP A 47 -16.89 -0.52 9.78
N THR A 48 -15.71 -0.95 10.24
CA THR A 48 -15.57 -2.05 11.18
C THR A 48 -15.86 -1.57 12.59
N ASP A 49 -16.83 -2.19 13.25
CA ASP A 49 -17.12 -1.96 14.65
C ASP A 49 -16.01 -2.54 15.54
N ALA A 50 -15.60 -1.81 16.58
CA ALA A 50 -14.65 -2.24 17.60
C ALA A 50 -15.32 -2.17 18.98
N ALA A 51 -15.99 -3.25 19.38
CA ALA A 51 -16.68 -3.30 20.66
C ALA A 51 -15.68 -3.64 21.79
N PRO A 52 -15.61 -2.82 22.87
CA PRO A 52 -14.79 -3.11 24.04
C PRO A 52 -15.18 -4.46 24.68
N ASP A 53 -14.18 -5.25 25.05
CA ASP A 53 -14.35 -6.48 25.84
C ASP A 53 -14.05 -6.20 27.31
N PRO A 54 -14.76 -6.85 28.28
CA PRO A 54 -14.57 -6.64 29.73
C PRO A 54 -13.13 -6.88 30.24
N ASP A 55 -12.31 -7.62 29.51
CA ASP A 55 -10.90 -7.86 29.84
C ASP A 55 -9.93 -6.76 29.38
N GLY A 56 -10.46 -5.68 28.76
CA GLY A 56 -9.69 -4.58 28.18
C GLY A 56 -9.28 -4.80 26.74
N GLY A 57 -9.65 -5.95 26.14
CA GLY A 57 -9.49 -6.20 24.70
C GLY A 57 -10.63 -5.58 23.87
N TYR A 58 -10.68 -5.97 22.59
CA TYR A 58 -11.73 -5.54 21.66
C TYR A 58 -12.21 -6.69 20.77
N ARG A 59 -13.49 -6.63 20.39
CA ARG A 59 -14.10 -7.51 19.39
C ARG A 59 -14.41 -6.71 18.13
N PHE A 60 -13.88 -7.17 17.01
CA PHE A 60 -14.03 -6.50 15.73
C PHE A 60 -15.10 -7.21 14.88
N THR A 61 -16.05 -6.44 14.37
CA THR A 61 -17.08 -6.93 13.43
C THR A 61 -17.14 -6.03 12.21
N GLY A 62 -16.92 -6.61 11.02
CA GLY A 62 -16.87 -5.86 9.77
C GLY A 62 -16.20 -6.64 8.65
N THR A 63 -15.89 -5.96 7.56
CA THR A 63 -15.29 -6.58 6.37
C THR A 63 -14.05 -5.80 5.94
N LYS A 64 -12.90 -6.47 5.91
CA LYS A 64 -11.66 -5.94 5.37
C LYS A 64 -11.44 -6.48 3.97
N ILE A 65 -11.05 -5.60 3.04
CA ILE A 65 -10.70 -5.95 1.67
C ILE A 65 -9.19 -5.81 1.45
N PHE A 66 -8.69 -6.41 0.38
CA PHE A 66 -7.26 -6.39 0.03
C PHE A 66 -6.33 -6.88 1.16
N THR A 67 -6.81 -7.83 1.97
CA THR A 67 -6.01 -8.46 3.02
C THR A 67 -4.98 -9.40 2.39
N SER A 68 -3.82 -8.86 2.04
CA SER A 68 -2.73 -9.63 1.42
C SER A 68 -2.23 -10.73 2.36
N LEU A 69 -1.66 -11.79 1.77
CA LEU A 69 -1.22 -13.01 2.48
C LEU A 69 -2.39 -13.83 3.06
N ALA A 70 -3.61 -13.66 2.57
CA ALA A 70 -4.81 -14.30 3.11
C ALA A 70 -4.68 -15.81 3.39
N PRO A 71 -3.98 -16.63 2.57
CA PRO A 71 -3.81 -18.05 2.89
C PRO A 71 -2.86 -18.37 4.05
N VAL A 72 -1.95 -17.46 4.42
CA VAL A 72 -0.75 -17.81 5.22
C VAL A 72 -0.44 -16.88 6.38
N TRP A 73 -1.14 -15.75 6.53
CA TRP A 73 -0.88 -14.85 7.66
C TRP A 73 -1.18 -15.55 8.99
N THR A 74 -0.44 -15.20 10.02
CA THR A 74 -0.62 -15.70 11.40
C THR A 74 -1.13 -14.62 12.33
N ARG A 75 -0.83 -13.36 12.00
CA ARG A 75 -1.25 -12.16 12.72
C ARG A 75 -1.87 -11.17 11.73
N MET A 76 -2.94 -10.51 12.10
CA MET A 76 -3.49 -9.41 11.28
C MET A 76 -3.59 -8.14 12.11
N GLY A 77 -2.86 -7.12 11.69
CA GLY A 77 -3.05 -5.77 12.21
C GLY A 77 -4.21 -5.11 11.48
N LEU A 78 -5.13 -4.54 12.24
CA LEU A 78 -6.37 -3.94 11.74
C LEU A 78 -6.78 -2.73 12.56
N HIS A 79 -7.82 -2.03 12.10
CA HIS A 79 -8.49 -1.01 12.90
C HIS A 79 -10.01 -1.19 12.88
N GLY A 80 -10.68 -0.56 13.82
CA GLY A 80 -12.12 -0.42 13.90
C GLY A 80 -12.53 0.82 14.68
N LEU A 81 -13.79 1.19 14.61
CA LEU A 81 -14.36 2.35 15.30
C LEU A 81 -15.12 1.91 16.55
N ASP A 82 -14.68 2.33 17.73
CA ASP A 82 -15.42 2.20 18.97
C ASP A 82 -16.26 3.47 19.18
N THR A 83 -17.58 3.32 19.09
CA THR A 83 -18.54 4.38 19.34
C THR A 83 -19.24 4.25 20.72
N THR A 84 -18.87 3.26 21.51
CA THR A 84 -19.54 2.88 22.74
C THR A 84 -18.82 3.32 24.01
N SER A 85 -17.53 3.58 23.94
CA SER A 85 -16.75 4.08 25.07
C SER A 85 -17.24 5.46 25.52
N PRO A 86 -17.40 5.71 26.83
CA PRO A 86 -17.95 6.96 27.34
C PRO A 86 -17.05 8.18 27.12
N ASP A 87 -15.76 7.94 26.84
CA ASP A 87 -14.70 8.92 26.55
C ASP A 87 -14.35 9.02 25.06
N GLY A 88 -15.06 8.24 24.18
CA GLY A 88 -14.82 8.18 22.74
C GLY A 88 -15.78 9.02 21.91
N PRO A 89 -15.81 8.87 20.57
CA PRO A 89 -15.40 7.67 19.80
C PRO A 89 -13.89 7.53 19.61
N TRP A 90 -13.44 6.26 19.38
CA TRP A 90 -12.04 5.93 19.19
C TRP A 90 -11.78 5.09 17.95
N MET A 91 -10.80 5.46 17.16
CA MET A 91 -10.17 4.54 16.22
C MET A 91 -9.23 3.61 17.01
N VAL A 92 -9.54 2.33 17.01
CA VAL A 92 -8.81 1.31 17.76
C VAL A 92 -7.93 0.51 16.78
N TYR A 93 -6.62 0.60 16.95
CA TYR A 93 -5.65 -0.20 16.21
C TYR A 93 -5.23 -1.39 17.06
N ALA A 94 -5.41 -2.59 16.53
CA ALA A 94 -5.13 -3.82 17.27
C ALA A 94 -4.62 -4.93 16.35
N PHE A 95 -4.20 -6.03 16.98
CA PHE A 95 -3.75 -7.22 16.26
C PHE A 95 -4.55 -8.43 16.74
N ILE A 96 -5.05 -9.19 15.78
CA ILE A 96 -5.73 -10.46 16.01
C ILE A 96 -4.85 -11.61 15.54
N ASP A 97 -4.96 -12.74 16.22
CA ASP A 97 -4.32 -13.98 15.83
C ASP A 97 -5.22 -14.74 14.85
N ARG A 98 -4.62 -15.50 13.93
CA ARG A 98 -5.39 -16.43 13.10
C ARG A 98 -5.86 -17.58 13.98
N PRO A 99 -7.18 -17.86 14.06
CA PRO A 99 -7.65 -19.03 14.79
C PRO A 99 -7.12 -20.33 14.19
N GLU A 100 -6.84 -21.31 15.06
CA GLU A 100 -6.52 -22.66 14.60
C GLU A 100 -7.73 -23.30 13.91
N ALA A 101 -7.49 -24.12 12.90
CA ALA A 101 -8.55 -24.82 12.20
C ALA A 101 -9.30 -25.76 13.17
N GLY A 102 -10.60 -25.55 13.33
CA GLY A 102 -11.44 -26.32 14.25
C GLY A 102 -11.51 -25.80 15.69
N ALA A 103 -10.84 -24.70 16.01
CA ALA A 103 -11.05 -23.98 17.28
C ALA A 103 -12.47 -23.40 17.34
N GLY A 104 -12.99 -23.22 18.56
CA GLY A 104 -14.36 -22.71 18.76
C GLY A 104 -14.60 -21.29 18.20
N ASP A 105 -13.55 -20.52 18.02
CA ASP A 105 -13.53 -19.17 17.44
C ASP A 105 -13.14 -19.14 15.95
N ALA A 106 -12.91 -20.31 15.32
CA ALA A 106 -12.51 -20.39 13.91
C ALA A 106 -13.49 -19.70 12.94
N ALA A 107 -14.78 -19.62 13.32
CA ALA A 107 -15.81 -18.92 12.55
C ALA A 107 -15.79 -17.40 12.73
N SER A 108 -14.98 -16.86 13.65
CA SER A 108 -14.88 -15.41 13.89
C SER A 108 -14.14 -14.68 12.77
N ILE A 109 -13.36 -15.40 11.95
CA ILE A 109 -12.62 -14.84 10.82
C ILE A 109 -12.86 -15.71 9.59
N VAL A 110 -13.52 -15.16 8.60
CA VAL A 110 -13.86 -15.85 7.35
C VAL A 110 -13.11 -15.18 6.19
N THR A 111 -12.24 -15.92 5.52
CA THR A 111 -11.55 -15.47 4.32
C THR A 111 -12.30 -15.97 3.09
N ARG A 112 -12.76 -15.06 2.21
CA ARG A 112 -13.43 -15.41 0.95
C ARG A 112 -12.42 -15.88 -0.09
N ASP A 113 -12.85 -16.74 -1.01
CA ASP A 113 -12.06 -17.15 -2.18
C ASP A 113 -12.42 -16.28 -3.40
N ASP A 114 -12.15 -14.99 -3.31
CA ASP A 114 -12.59 -13.96 -4.26
C ASP A 114 -11.45 -13.26 -5.01
N TRP A 115 -10.19 -13.68 -4.82
CA TRP A 115 -9.03 -13.04 -5.45
C TRP A 115 -8.82 -13.49 -6.90
N ASN A 116 -9.77 -13.12 -7.78
CA ASN A 116 -9.69 -13.37 -9.22
C ASN A 116 -9.44 -12.06 -9.98
N THR A 117 -8.26 -11.52 -9.88
CA THR A 117 -7.85 -10.20 -10.38
C THR A 117 -7.07 -10.27 -11.69
N VAL A 118 -7.00 -9.14 -12.41
CA VAL A 118 -6.23 -8.99 -13.65
C VAL A 118 -4.73 -9.17 -13.40
N GLY A 119 -4.21 -8.55 -12.35
CA GLY A 119 -2.81 -8.59 -11.93
C GLY A 119 -2.67 -8.80 -10.43
N MET A 120 -1.44 -8.76 -9.92
CA MET A 120 -1.09 -8.96 -8.49
C MET A 120 -1.69 -10.27 -7.91
N ARG A 121 -1.87 -11.29 -8.74
CA ARG A 121 -2.57 -12.54 -8.37
C ARG A 121 -1.86 -13.30 -7.24
N GLY A 122 -0.54 -13.20 -7.18
CA GLY A 122 0.27 -13.84 -6.15
C GLY A 122 0.13 -13.25 -4.76
N THR A 123 -0.42 -12.03 -4.62
CA THR A 123 -0.59 -11.40 -3.30
C THR A 123 -1.69 -12.03 -2.48
N GLN A 124 -2.65 -12.72 -3.14
CA GLN A 124 -3.80 -13.36 -2.49
C GLN A 124 -4.48 -12.40 -1.49
N SER A 125 -4.82 -11.20 -1.98
CA SER A 125 -5.35 -10.11 -1.15
C SER A 125 -6.87 -10.21 -1.00
N ARG A 126 -7.32 -11.36 -0.46
CA ARG A 126 -8.71 -11.76 -0.34
C ARG A 126 -9.49 -10.89 0.64
N THR A 127 -10.81 -10.87 0.48
CA THR A 127 -11.73 -10.30 1.48
C THR A 127 -11.72 -11.14 2.76
N THR A 128 -11.67 -10.44 3.89
CA THR A 128 -11.70 -11.05 5.23
C THR A 128 -12.86 -10.47 6.03
N GLU A 129 -13.82 -11.31 6.39
CA GLU A 129 -14.94 -10.98 7.26
C GLU A 129 -14.59 -11.25 8.72
N LEU A 130 -14.94 -10.33 9.58
CA LEU A 130 -14.73 -10.38 11.01
C LEU A 130 -16.09 -10.49 11.72
N HIS A 131 -16.27 -11.51 12.52
CA HIS A 131 -17.48 -11.79 13.29
C HIS A 131 -17.12 -11.83 14.78
N ALA A 132 -17.07 -10.65 15.41
CA ALA A 132 -16.57 -10.47 16.78
C ALA A 132 -15.16 -11.03 16.97
N ALA A 133 -14.27 -10.86 15.98
CA ALA A 133 -12.89 -11.31 16.03
C ALA A 133 -12.14 -10.63 17.18
N TYR A 134 -11.54 -11.42 18.05
CA TYR A 134 -11.03 -10.93 19.32
C TYR A 134 -9.56 -10.53 19.26
N ALA A 135 -9.28 -9.33 19.77
CA ALA A 135 -7.94 -8.83 20.05
C ALA A 135 -7.80 -8.66 21.58
N PRO A 136 -6.91 -9.40 22.24
CA PRO A 136 -6.71 -9.26 23.70
C PRO A 136 -6.08 -7.90 24.06
N ALA A 137 -6.23 -7.47 25.30
CA ALA A 137 -5.80 -6.17 25.78
C ALA A 137 -4.33 -5.86 25.44
N ASN A 138 -3.43 -6.83 25.54
CA ASN A 138 -2.01 -6.69 25.21
C ASN A 138 -1.71 -6.63 23.70
N ARG A 139 -2.74 -6.75 22.85
CA ARG A 139 -2.68 -6.60 21.38
C ARG A 139 -3.40 -5.35 20.88
N VAL A 140 -4.02 -4.59 21.77
CA VAL A 140 -4.55 -3.27 21.48
C VAL A 140 -3.38 -2.29 21.44
N ALA A 141 -2.95 -1.94 20.24
CA ALA A 141 -1.75 -1.13 20.05
C ALA A 141 -2.00 0.36 20.33
N ARG A 142 -3.16 0.88 19.89
CA ARG A 142 -3.41 2.32 20.00
C ARG A 142 -4.92 2.62 19.94
N ARG A 143 -5.34 3.65 20.69
CA ARG A 143 -6.64 4.31 20.56
C ARG A 143 -6.38 5.77 20.22
N VAL A 144 -6.94 6.24 19.10
CA VAL A 144 -6.78 7.63 18.64
C VAL A 144 -8.14 8.23 18.28
N ALA A 145 -8.25 9.53 18.35
CA ALA A 145 -9.50 10.20 17.90
C ALA A 145 -9.72 9.93 16.40
N PRO A 146 -10.98 9.72 15.95
CA PRO A 146 -11.31 9.69 14.52
C PRO A 146 -10.96 11.02 13.83
N GLY A 147 -10.76 10.94 12.52
CA GLY A 147 -10.36 12.11 11.72
C GLY A 147 -8.86 12.36 11.68
N PRO A 148 -8.43 13.38 10.94
CA PRO A 148 -7.02 13.72 10.81
C PRO A 148 -6.38 14.00 12.17
N ASN A 149 -5.34 13.26 12.51
CA ASN A 149 -4.61 13.44 13.76
C ASN A 149 -3.11 13.14 13.57
N PRO A 150 -2.24 13.71 14.42
CA PRO A 150 -0.78 13.59 14.30
C PRO A 150 -0.21 12.35 15.00
N ASP A 151 -1.02 11.37 15.41
CA ASP A 151 -0.53 10.21 16.14
C ASP A 151 0.53 9.44 15.33
N PRO A 152 1.63 9.02 15.96
CA PRO A 152 2.70 8.26 15.29
C PRO A 152 2.25 7.01 14.56
N ILE A 153 1.15 6.34 14.98
CA ILE A 153 0.62 5.17 14.26
C ILE A 153 0.04 5.55 12.91
N VAL A 154 -0.70 6.66 12.84
CA VAL A 154 -1.30 7.17 11.58
C VAL A 154 -0.19 7.56 10.61
N PHE A 155 0.77 8.35 11.08
CA PHE A 155 1.92 8.74 10.27
C PHE A 155 2.77 7.52 9.86
N GLY A 156 3.00 6.57 10.78
CA GLY A 156 3.76 5.35 10.52
C GLY A 156 3.12 4.48 9.45
N ILE A 157 1.82 4.24 9.54
CA ILE A 157 1.08 3.47 8.53
C ILE A 157 1.18 4.17 7.17
N PHE A 158 0.85 5.47 7.12
CA PHE A 158 0.84 6.22 5.88
C PHE A 158 2.23 6.26 5.22
N SER A 159 3.27 6.67 5.96
CA SER A 159 4.61 6.83 5.41
C SER A 159 5.22 5.50 4.93
N VAL A 160 5.10 4.44 5.73
CA VAL A 160 5.63 3.12 5.38
C VAL A 160 4.89 2.53 4.19
N PHE A 161 3.57 2.66 4.16
CA PHE A 161 2.75 2.14 3.08
C PHE A 161 3.08 2.81 1.74
N GLU A 162 3.11 4.14 1.68
CA GLU A 162 3.39 4.90 0.46
C GLU A 162 4.81 4.65 -0.07
N ILE A 163 5.81 4.64 0.81
CA ILE A 163 7.21 4.38 0.43
C ILE A 163 7.38 2.95 -0.09
N LEU A 164 6.80 1.95 0.56
CA LEU A 164 6.92 0.56 0.13
C LEU A 164 6.17 0.31 -1.18
N LEU A 165 4.99 0.90 -1.38
CA LEU A 165 4.30 0.81 -2.67
C LEU A 165 5.11 1.49 -3.78
N ALA A 166 5.64 2.68 -3.55
CA ALA A 166 6.50 3.34 -4.51
C ALA A 166 7.68 2.45 -4.92
N ALA A 167 8.33 1.79 -3.96
CA ALA A 167 9.43 0.87 -4.22
C ALA A 167 9.01 -0.38 -5.02
N VAL A 168 7.82 -0.93 -4.78
CA VAL A 168 7.29 -2.07 -5.56
C VAL A 168 7.10 -1.68 -7.02
N TYR A 169 6.49 -0.52 -7.30
CA TYR A 169 6.25 -0.07 -8.68
C TYR A 169 7.53 0.37 -9.37
N ASP A 170 8.47 0.99 -8.66
CA ASP A 170 9.81 1.26 -9.18
C ASP A 170 10.50 -0.04 -9.64
N GLY A 171 10.43 -1.10 -8.83
CA GLY A 171 10.95 -2.43 -9.19
C GLY A 171 10.26 -3.06 -10.41
N ILE A 172 8.95 -2.86 -10.59
CA ILE A 172 8.22 -3.31 -11.80
C ILE A 172 8.76 -2.56 -13.04
N GLY A 173 8.93 -1.25 -12.94
CA GLY A 173 9.50 -0.42 -14.02
C GLY A 173 10.92 -0.86 -14.38
N ALA A 174 11.79 -1.01 -13.39
CA ALA A 174 13.16 -1.48 -13.56
C ALA A 174 13.23 -2.82 -14.31
N ARG A 175 12.42 -3.79 -13.87
CA ARG A 175 12.39 -5.11 -14.50
C ARG A 175 11.87 -5.06 -15.94
N ALA A 176 10.86 -4.26 -16.21
CA ALA A 176 10.33 -4.10 -17.57
C ALA A 176 11.37 -3.50 -18.51
N LEU A 177 12.11 -2.49 -18.06
CA LEU A 177 13.17 -1.85 -18.83
C LEU A 177 14.32 -2.84 -19.12
N GLU A 178 14.75 -3.61 -18.13
CA GLU A 178 15.76 -4.66 -18.28
C GLU A 178 15.37 -5.69 -19.35
N LEU A 179 14.13 -6.19 -19.31
CA LEU A 179 13.59 -7.15 -20.27
C LEU A 179 13.50 -6.55 -21.68
N ALA A 180 13.10 -5.29 -21.80
CA ALA A 180 13.04 -4.58 -23.07
C ALA A 180 14.44 -4.46 -23.71
N VAL A 181 15.44 -4.00 -22.95
CA VAL A 181 16.83 -3.87 -23.40
C VAL A 181 17.38 -5.23 -23.87
N ALA A 182 17.22 -6.26 -23.04
CA ALA A 182 17.67 -7.62 -23.40
C ALA A 182 17.00 -8.15 -24.68
N THR A 183 15.71 -7.81 -24.89
CA THR A 183 14.96 -8.25 -26.08
C THR A 183 15.46 -7.57 -27.33
N VAL A 184 15.62 -6.23 -27.34
CA VAL A 184 16.03 -5.49 -28.54
C VAL A 184 17.48 -5.71 -28.93
N GLN A 185 18.34 -6.08 -27.97
CA GLN A 185 19.74 -6.46 -28.24
C GLN A 185 19.85 -7.84 -28.92
N LYS A 186 18.91 -8.75 -28.71
CA LYS A 186 18.90 -10.11 -29.31
C LYS A 186 18.15 -10.16 -30.64
N ARG A 187 17.03 -9.46 -30.75
CA ARG A 187 16.18 -9.50 -31.95
C ARG A 187 16.84 -8.77 -33.11
N ARG A 188 16.73 -9.36 -34.30
CA ARG A 188 17.25 -8.78 -35.55
C ARG A 188 16.11 -8.49 -36.51
N SER A 189 16.19 -7.36 -37.19
CA SER A 189 15.33 -7.01 -38.30
C SER A 189 15.77 -7.83 -39.52
N LYS A 190 14.84 -8.49 -40.19
CA LYS A 190 15.11 -9.15 -41.48
C LYS A 190 15.34 -8.12 -42.60
N GLN A 191 14.71 -6.95 -42.49
CA GLN A 191 14.83 -5.89 -43.49
C GLN A 191 16.19 -5.22 -43.46
N SER A 192 16.67 -4.80 -42.28
CA SER A 192 17.94 -4.08 -42.14
C SER A 192 19.14 -4.97 -41.86
N GLY A 193 18.92 -6.22 -41.45
CA GLY A 193 19.96 -7.15 -41.01
C GLY A 193 20.62 -6.80 -39.67
N THR A 194 20.21 -5.69 -39.02
CA THR A 194 20.75 -5.23 -37.74
C THR A 194 19.90 -5.66 -36.56
N THR A 195 20.41 -5.52 -35.34
CA THR A 195 19.58 -5.70 -34.13
C THR A 195 18.59 -4.55 -33.96
N TYR A 196 17.44 -4.80 -33.32
CA TYR A 196 16.46 -3.73 -33.00
C TYR A 196 17.04 -2.63 -32.11
N SER A 197 18.12 -2.91 -31.39
CA SER A 197 18.87 -1.91 -30.63
C SER A 197 19.54 -0.84 -31.50
N GLN A 198 19.60 -1.03 -32.81
CA GLN A 198 20.12 -0.03 -33.78
C GLN A 198 19.00 0.82 -34.42
N ASP A 199 17.74 0.48 -34.16
CA ASP A 199 16.59 1.24 -34.64
C ASP A 199 16.48 2.57 -33.86
N PRO A 200 16.43 3.74 -34.54
CA PRO A 200 16.38 5.03 -33.87
C PRO A 200 15.15 5.23 -32.96
N ASP A 201 13.98 4.76 -33.39
CA ASP A 201 12.72 4.95 -32.66
C ASP A 201 12.70 4.08 -31.39
N ILE A 202 13.23 2.86 -31.50
CA ILE A 202 13.36 1.95 -30.35
C ILE A 202 14.38 2.51 -29.34
N ARG A 203 15.50 3.01 -29.82
CA ARG A 203 16.52 3.66 -28.97
C ARG A 203 15.94 4.85 -28.22
N TRP A 204 15.17 5.67 -28.91
CA TRP A 204 14.53 6.84 -28.32
C TRP A 204 13.53 6.44 -27.21
N ARG A 205 12.66 5.46 -27.48
CA ARG A 205 11.68 4.96 -26.49
C ARG A 205 12.35 4.41 -25.24
N ILE A 206 13.39 3.59 -25.41
CA ILE A 206 14.14 3.01 -24.27
C ILE A 206 14.82 4.13 -23.45
N ALA A 207 15.42 5.10 -24.12
CA ALA A 207 16.06 6.23 -23.45
C ALA A 207 15.04 7.09 -22.69
N ASP A 208 13.89 7.39 -23.28
CA ASP A 208 12.83 8.16 -22.65
C ASP A 208 12.25 7.44 -21.42
N ALA A 209 12.02 6.12 -21.53
CA ALA A 209 11.58 5.29 -20.41
C ALA A 209 12.63 5.25 -19.27
N ALA A 210 13.92 5.11 -19.60
CA ALA A 210 14.99 5.10 -18.63
C ALA A 210 15.13 6.45 -17.92
N LEU A 211 15.11 7.57 -18.66
CA LEU A 211 15.19 8.92 -18.08
C LEU A 211 14.04 9.20 -17.11
N ALA A 212 12.83 8.77 -17.44
CA ALA A 212 11.69 8.91 -16.55
C ALA A 212 11.85 8.05 -15.28
N HIS A 213 12.31 6.81 -15.44
CA HIS A 213 12.48 5.85 -14.34
C HIS A 213 13.60 6.26 -13.38
N ASP A 214 14.74 6.72 -13.87
CA ASP A 214 15.91 7.10 -13.06
C ASP A 214 15.60 8.21 -12.03
N ALA A 215 14.55 8.99 -12.24
CA ALA A 215 14.11 10.03 -11.33
C ALA A 215 13.36 9.50 -10.08
N ILE A 216 12.96 8.24 -10.05
CA ILE A 216 12.04 7.70 -9.02
C ILE A 216 12.81 7.23 -7.77
N ALA A 217 13.78 6.34 -7.92
CA ALA A 217 14.51 5.77 -6.79
C ALA A 217 15.16 6.83 -5.87
N PRO A 218 15.76 7.94 -6.37
CA PRO A 218 16.28 9.01 -5.51
C PRO A 218 15.19 9.67 -4.64
N GLN A 219 13.96 9.84 -5.16
CA GLN A 219 12.86 10.43 -4.39
C GLN A 219 12.40 9.49 -3.27
N ILE A 220 12.24 8.19 -3.55
CA ILE A 220 11.92 7.17 -2.56
C ILE A 220 12.97 7.16 -1.45
N GLN A 221 14.25 7.12 -1.81
CA GLN A 221 15.37 7.09 -0.88
C GLN A 221 15.46 8.37 -0.04
N SER A 222 15.17 9.54 -0.62
CA SER A 222 15.16 10.80 0.12
C SER A 222 14.08 10.80 1.19
N LEU A 223 12.84 10.45 0.82
CA LEU A 223 11.73 10.42 1.78
C LEU A 223 11.93 9.34 2.86
N ALA A 224 12.48 8.18 2.50
CA ALA A 224 12.81 7.15 3.48
C ALA A 224 13.86 7.65 4.51
N ARG A 225 14.91 8.33 4.05
CA ARG A 225 15.91 8.95 4.94
C ARG A 225 15.31 10.05 5.81
N ASP A 226 14.38 10.86 5.25
CA ASP A 226 13.73 11.94 6.00
C ASP A 226 12.82 11.37 7.10
N VAL A 227 12.11 10.24 6.84
CA VAL A 227 11.33 9.53 7.86
C VAL A 227 12.24 8.99 8.96
N ASP A 228 13.35 8.34 8.60
CA ASP A 228 14.32 7.79 9.53
C ASP A 228 15.07 8.88 10.32
N GLY A 229 15.36 10.00 9.67
CA GLY A 229 16.05 11.16 10.24
C GLY A 229 15.15 12.09 11.06
N LEU A 230 13.86 11.77 11.20
CA LEU A 230 12.86 12.58 11.91
C LEU A 230 12.77 14.02 11.37
N VAL A 231 12.98 14.20 10.05
CA VAL A 231 12.88 15.52 9.41
C VAL A 231 11.44 16.02 9.53
N ASP A 232 11.27 17.27 9.90
CA ASP A 232 9.94 17.89 9.98
C ASP A 232 9.57 18.58 8.66
N HIS A 233 8.69 17.95 7.89
CA HIS A 233 8.06 18.56 6.72
C HIS A 233 6.67 19.15 7.02
N GLY A 234 6.22 19.09 8.27
CA GLY A 234 4.91 19.60 8.69
C GLY A 234 3.76 18.99 7.86
N ALA A 235 2.79 19.81 7.50
CA ALA A 235 1.63 19.41 6.69
C ALA A 235 2.00 18.87 5.28
N ARG A 236 3.22 19.14 4.79
CA ARG A 236 3.66 18.66 3.48
C ARG A 236 3.96 17.17 3.43
N TRP A 237 4.11 16.49 4.56
CA TRP A 237 4.40 15.06 4.59
C TRP A 237 3.44 14.24 3.73
N PHE A 238 2.13 14.46 3.89
CA PHE A 238 1.14 13.68 3.15
C PHE A 238 1.24 13.89 1.64
N SER A 239 1.43 15.13 1.19
CA SER A 239 1.58 15.42 -0.24
C SER A 239 2.90 14.93 -0.83
N LEU A 240 3.98 14.88 -0.06
CA LEU A 240 5.26 14.32 -0.50
C LEU A 240 5.17 12.80 -0.67
N LEU A 241 4.58 12.11 0.29
CA LEU A 241 4.45 10.66 0.31
C LEU A 241 3.48 10.17 -0.78
N SER A 242 2.26 10.73 -0.85
CA SER A 242 1.32 10.44 -1.94
C SER A 242 1.93 10.74 -3.30
N GLY A 243 2.63 11.86 -3.41
CA GLY A 243 3.26 12.27 -4.66
C GLY A 243 4.35 11.32 -5.15
N VAL A 244 5.18 10.76 -4.29
CA VAL A 244 6.20 9.78 -4.72
C VAL A 244 5.55 8.47 -5.14
N LYS A 245 4.51 8.01 -4.45
CA LYS A 245 3.77 6.80 -4.84
C LYS A 245 3.12 6.95 -6.22
N VAL A 246 2.39 8.05 -6.46
CA VAL A 246 1.73 8.30 -7.75
C VAL A 246 2.76 8.40 -8.87
N ARG A 247 3.82 9.18 -8.69
CA ARG A 247 4.88 9.29 -9.70
C ARG A 247 5.54 7.95 -10.01
N SER A 248 5.82 7.14 -9.00
CA SER A 248 6.38 5.81 -9.19
C SER A 248 5.44 4.90 -10.00
N THR A 249 4.16 4.88 -9.65
CA THR A 249 3.15 4.08 -10.34
C THR A 249 2.97 4.50 -11.79
N GLU A 250 2.79 5.80 -12.06
CA GLU A 250 2.57 6.31 -13.42
C GLU A 250 3.82 6.14 -14.29
N THR A 251 5.00 6.34 -13.72
CA THR A 251 6.27 6.07 -14.42
C THR A 251 6.41 4.59 -14.74
N ALA A 252 6.13 3.70 -13.79
CA ALA A 252 6.20 2.26 -14.04
C ALA A 252 5.22 1.82 -15.14
N ARG A 253 3.99 2.35 -15.16
CA ARG A 253 3.00 2.08 -16.23
C ARG A 253 3.54 2.49 -17.59
N LYS A 254 4.09 3.71 -17.70
CA LYS A 254 4.70 4.20 -18.94
C LYS A 254 5.85 3.31 -19.38
N VAL A 255 6.77 2.97 -18.47
CA VAL A 255 7.93 2.12 -18.76
C VAL A 255 7.52 0.73 -19.24
N VAL A 256 6.52 0.11 -18.58
CA VAL A 256 6.01 -1.21 -18.98
C VAL A 256 5.32 -1.13 -20.36
N ASP A 257 4.54 -0.08 -20.66
CA ASP A 257 3.94 0.10 -21.98
C ASP A 257 5.01 0.26 -23.09
N ASP A 258 6.03 1.09 -22.86
CA ASP A 258 7.14 1.24 -23.79
C ASP A 258 7.93 -0.08 -23.96
N ALA A 259 8.16 -0.82 -22.87
CA ALA A 259 8.82 -2.12 -22.91
C ALA A 259 8.08 -3.15 -23.78
N ILE A 260 6.74 -3.21 -23.69
CA ILE A 260 5.89 -4.07 -24.52
C ILE A 260 6.00 -3.66 -25.99
N ARG A 261 5.92 -2.38 -26.29
CA ARG A 261 5.99 -1.84 -27.67
C ARG A 261 7.31 -2.20 -28.35
N VAL A 262 8.45 -1.99 -27.68
CA VAL A 262 9.77 -2.30 -28.26
C VAL A 262 10.04 -3.80 -28.31
N SER A 263 9.44 -4.59 -27.43
CA SER A 263 9.57 -6.04 -27.42
C SER A 263 8.71 -6.74 -28.48
N GLY A 264 7.63 -6.08 -28.92
CA GLY A 264 6.74 -6.54 -29.98
C GLY A 264 5.81 -7.68 -29.57
N GLY A 265 5.14 -8.32 -30.54
CA GLY A 265 4.00 -9.22 -30.33
C GLY A 265 4.25 -10.43 -29.42
N SER A 266 5.51 -10.83 -29.20
CA SER A 266 5.82 -11.92 -28.25
C SER A 266 5.49 -11.54 -26.79
N SER A 267 5.47 -10.26 -26.46
CA SER A 267 5.08 -9.77 -25.14
C SER A 267 3.57 -9.85 -24.86
N TYR A 268 2.75 -10.12 -25.87
CA TYR A 268 1.30 -10.30 -25.73
C TYR A 268 0.91 -11.69 -25.18
N PHE A 269 1.79 -12.66 -25.24
CA PHE A 269 1.50 -14.01 -24.73
C PHE A 269 1.53 -14.02 -23.19
N ALA A 270 0.56 -14.70 -22.57
CA ALA A 270 0.43 -14.81 -21.12
C ALA A 270 1.65 -15.42 -20.42
N SER A 271 2.43 -16.25 -21.13
CA SER A 271 3.69 -16.85 -20.67
C SER A 271 4.87 -15.87 -20.66
N ASN A 272 4.73 -14.70 -21.28
CA ASN A 272 5.80 -13.69 -21.29
C ASN A 272 5.76 -12.85 -20.00
N GLU A 273 6.92 -12.61 -19.40
CA GLU A 273 7.05 -11.87 -18.16
C GLU A 273 6.56 -10.41 -18.30
N LEU A 274 6.80 -9.74 -19.43
CA LEU A 274 6.27 -8.39 -19.68
C LEU A 274 4.74 -8.36 -19.65
N SER A 275 4.08 -9.42 -20.15
CA SER A 275 2.62 -9.54 -20.06
C SER A 275 2.13 -9.61 -18.61
N ARG A 276 2.89 -10.27 -17.72
CA ARG A 276 2.59 -10.30 -16.29
C ARG A 276 2.80 -8.92 -15.67
N LEU A 277 3.96 -8.29 -15.89
CA LEU A 277 4.26 -6.95 -15.38
C LEU A 277 3.23 -5.91 -15.83
N TYR A 278 2.73 -6.01 -17.08
CA TYR A 278 1.69 -5.12 -17.61
C TYR A 278 0.37 -5.25 -16.84
N ARG A 279 0.00 -6.46 -16.44
CA ARG A 279 -1.20 -6.66 -15.61
C ARG A 279 -0.97 -6.24 -14.16
N ASP A 280 0.20 -6.54 -13.62
CA ASP A 280 0.52 -6.26 -12.22
C ASP A 280 0.62 -4.75 -11.95
N VAL A 281 1.18 -3.98 -12.89
CA VAL A 281 1.35 -2.52 -12.74
C VAL A 281 0.02 -1.77 -12.64
N LEU A 282 -1.08 -2.32 -13.19
CA LEU A 282 -2.40 -1.70 -13.16
C LEU A 282 -2.95 -1.55 -11.73
N ALA A 283 -2.54 -2.41 -10.80
CA ALA A 283 -3.00 -2.32 -9.42
C ALA A 283 -2.62 -1.00 -8.73
N GLY A 284 -1.54 -0.37 -9.19
CA GLY A 284 -1.08 0.92 -8.67
C GLY A 284 -2.07 2.08 -8.84
N ILE A 285 -2.98 1.99 -9.81
CA ILE A 285 -4.02 3.01 -10.03
C ILE A 285 -5.01 3.04 -8.86
N PHE A 286 -5.22 1.88 -8.22
CA PHE A 286 -6.26 1.68 -7.21
C PHE A 286 -5.74 1.67 -5.78
N HIS A 287 -4.42 1.54 -5.59
CA HIS A 287 -3.84 1.64 -4.25
C HIS A 287 -3.97 3.07 -3.70
N PRO A 288 -4.39 3.25 -2.44
CA PRO A 288 -4.24 4.53 -1.77
C PRO A 288 -2.74 4.92 -1.67
N SER A 289 -2.35 6.15 -1.85
CA SER A 289 -3.16 7.24 -2.43
C SER A 289 -3.23 7.06 -3.94
N ASP A 290 -4.43 7.10 -4.49
CA ASP A 290 -4.63 7.15 -5.94
C ASP A 290 -4.33 8.56 -6.50
N ASP A 291 -4.47 8.73 -7.83
CA ASP A 291 -4.15 10.00 -8.48
C ASP A 291 -5.05 11.14 -8.00
N GLU A 292 -6.34 10.87 -7.84
CA GLU A 292 -7.34 11.83 -7.40
C GLU A 292 -7.09 12.31 -5.98
N SER A 293 -6.86 11.37 -5.04
CA SER A 293 -6.60 11.70 -3.64
C SER A 293 -5.25 12.41 -3.44
N ALA A 294 -4.22 12.04 -4.22
CA ALA A 294 -2.93 12.72 -4.19
C ALA A 294 -3.03 14.16 -4.70
N HIS A 295 -3.80 14.41 -5.78
CA HIS A 295 -4.07 15.75 -6.29
C HIS A 295 -4.84 16.59 -5.29
N ALA A 296 -5.88 16.04 -4.67
CA ALA A 296 -6.64 16.72 -3.62
C ALA A 296 -5.75 17.08 -2.42
N THR A 297 -4.90 16.15 -1.97
CA THR A 297 -3.95 16.37 -0.87
C THR A 297 -2.92 17.46 -1.22
N MET A 298 -2.38 17.45 -2.43
CA MET A 298 -1.43 18.46 -2.89
C MET A 298 -2.11 19.82 -3.03
N ALA A 299 -3.31 19.87 -3.60
CA ALA A 299 -4.08 21.12 -3.75
C ALA A 299 -4.41 21.73 -2.38
N ALA A 300 -4.84 20.92 -1.43
CA ALA A 300 -5.11 21.40 -0.06
C ALA A 300 -3.84 21.94 0.62
N ALA A 301 -2.69 21.32 0.40
CA ALA A 301 -1.42 21.78 0.95
C ALA A 301 -0.96 23.13 0.36
N LEU A 302 -1.29 23.42 -0.90
CA LEU A 302 -0.88 24.64 -1.62
C LEU A 302 -1.92 25.77 -1.54
N LEU A 303 -3.20 25.43 -1.57
CA LEU A 303 -4.31 26.38 -1.74
C LEU A 303 -5.21 26.50 -0.49
N GLY A 304 -4.99 25.64 0.50
CA GLY A 304 -5.90 25.46 1.63
C GLY A 304 -7.08 24.52 1.32
N PRO A 305 -7.90 24.21 2.34
CA PRO A 305 -9.06 23.33 2.16
C PRO A 305 -10.12 24.00 1.27
N VAL A 306 -10.92 23.17 0.60
CA VAL A 306 -12.07 23.66 -0.17
C VAL A 306 -13.12 24.20 0.80
N ALA A 307 -13.59 25.43 0.59
CA ALA A 307 -14.65 26.01 1.38
C ALA A 307 -15.96 25.23 1.23
N THR A 308 -16.56 24.85 2.36
CA THR A 308 -17.89 24.24 2.33
C THR A 308 -18.97 25.31 2.09
N PRO A 309 -20.13 24.95 1.51
CA PRO A 309 -21.21 25.94 1.25
C PRO A 309 -21.71 26.69 2.51
N THR A 310 -21.42 26.18 3.70
CA THR A 310 -21.74 26.80 4.99
C THR A 310 -20.76 27.91 5.39
N ASP A 311 -19.62 28.06 4.72
CA ASP A 311 -18.57 29.02 5.02
C ASP A 311 -18.76 30.34 4.25
N LYS A 312 -19.93 30.61 3.64
CA LYS A 312 -20.22 31.91 3.02
C LYS A 312 -20.37 32.95 4.12
N PRO A 313 -19.59 34.04 4.07
CA PRO A 313 -19.83 35.15 4.97
C PRO A 313 -21.23 35.72 4.74
N ALA A 314 -21.92 36.01 5.83
CA ALA A 314 -23.25 36.63 5.82
C ALA A 314 -23.22 38.03 5.18
#